data_882eafc1169e2fa2ee2148fc4d141697
#
_entry.id   882eafc1169e2fa2ee2148fc4d141697
#
_cell.length_a   1.000
_cell.length_b   1.000
_cell.length_c   1.000
_cell.angle_alpha   90.00
_cell.angle_beta   90.00
_cell.angle_gamma   90.00
#
_symmetry.space_group_name_H-M   'P 1'
#
loop_
_entity.id
_entity.type
_entity.pdbx_description
1 polymer ?
#
loop_
_entity_poly.entity_id
_entity_poly.type
_entity_poly.pdbx_seq_one_letter_code
_entity_poly.pdbx_strand_id
1 'polypeptide(L)'
;MSAERYINHPTFGMLYQVAPAGKGRDVYATLYAQKMFFLVTHQPRGAQFEVIPYLDARHHAEVHLTRCRREGSMDEQRWRELFQQTFI
;
A
#
# COMPACT_ATOMS: atom_id res chain seq x y z
N MET A 1 -3.33 -9.90 15.41
CA MET A 1 -3.94 -8.58 15.27
C MET A 1 -3.36 -7.87 14.06
N SER A 2 -4.19 -7.57 13.12
CA SER A 2 -3.70 -6.87 11.94
C SER A 2 -3.57 -5.40 12.29
N ALA A 3 -2.40 -4.87 12.08
CA ALA A 3 -2.17 -3.45 12.28
C ALA A 3 -2.32 -2.78 10.93
N GLU A 4 -3.32 -1.94 10.82
CA GLU A 4 -3.38 -1.04 9.69
C GLU A 4 -2.24 -0.06 9.83
N ARG A 5 -1.55 0.20 8.72
CA ARG A 5 -0.42 1.09 8.74
C ARG A 5 -0.78 2.41 8.12
N TYR A 6 -0.45 3.47 8.86
CA TYR A 6 -0.67 4.83 8.40
C TYR A 6 0.63 5.62 8.52
N ILE A 7 0.88 6.49 7.55
CA ILE A 7 1.99 7.44 7.65
C ILE A 7 1.48 8.80 7.19
N ASN A 8 2.16 9.85 7.62
CA ASN A 8 1.80 11.21 7.24
C ASN A 8 2.68 11.70 6.11
N HIS A 9 2.03 12.24 5.08
CA HIS A 9 2.71 12.93 4.00
C HIS A 9 2.68 14.43 4.28
N PRO A 10 3.78 15.16 4.07
CA PRO A 10 3.81 16.59 4.39
C PRO A 10 2.76 17.43 3.66
N THR A 11 2.37 17.02 2.47
CA THR A 11 1.42 17.78 1.66
C THR A 11 0.02 17.18 1.69
N PHE A 12 -0.10 15.85 1.62
CA PHE A 12 -1.39 15.20 1.41
C PHE A 12 -1.98 14.57 2.66
N GLY A 13 -1.28 14.72 3.79
CA GLY A 13 -1.79 14.22 5.05
C GLY A 13 -1.64 12.72 5.20
N MET A 14 -2.62 12.10 5.84
CA MET A 14 -2.50 10.69 6.18
C MET A 14 -2.65 9.79 4.97
N LEU A 15 -1.74 8.82 4.88
CA LEU A 15 -1.77 7.77 3.87
C LEU A 15 -1.96 6.43 4.57
N TYR A 16 -2.64 5.50 3.89
CA TYR A 16 -2.78 4.13 4.42
C TYR A 16 -2.10 3.13 3.50
N GLN A 17 -1.55 2.08 4.10
CA GLN A 17 -0.85 1.04 3.36
C GLN A 17 -1.82 0.22 2.53
N VAL A 18 -1.52 0.08 1.25
CA VAL A 18 -2.33 -0.71 0.32
C VAL A 18 -1.74 -2.10 0.14
N ALA A 19 -0.43 -2.19 -0.04
CA ALA A 19 0.25 -3.47 -0.23
C ALA A 19 1.76 -3.29 -0.12
N PRO A 20 2.49 -4.34 0.30
CA PRO A 20 3.94 -4.34 0.16
C PRO A 20 4.34 -4.36 -1.31
N ALA A 21 5.48 -3.75 -1.63
CA ALA A 21 5.96 -3.65 -3.00
C ALA A 21 7.43 -4.04 -3.14
N GLY A 22 7.92 -4.88 -2.23
CA GLY A 22 9.31 -5.33 -2.26
C GLY A 22 10.03 -4.94 -0.99
N LYS A 23 11.34 -5.15 -0.96
CA LYS A 23 12.12 -4.90 0.23
C LYS A 23 12.15 -3.42 0.56
N GLY A 24 11.67 -3.08 1.75
CA GLY A 24 11.70 -1.72 2.25
C GLY A 24 10.80 -0.77 1.51
N ARG A 25 9.88 -1.28 0.67
CA ARG A 25 8.96 -0.43 -0.08
C ARG A 25 7.53 -0.92 0.06
N ASP A 26 6.61 0.02 0.10
CA ASP A 26 5.18 -0.27 0.19
C ASP A 26 4.40 0.71 -0.68
N VAL A 27 3.23 0.29 -1.12
CA VAL A 27 2.29 1.17 -1.79
C VAL A 27 1.33 1.75 -0.76
N TYR A 28 1.19 3.06 -0.76
CA TYR A 28 0.25 3.77 0.10
C TYR A 28 -0.71 4.60 -0.75
N ALA A 29 -1.87 4.90 -0.20
CA ALA A 29 -2.87 5.74 -0.86
C ALA A 29 -3.34 6.81 0.11
N THR A 30 -3.78 7.95 -0.45
CA THR A 30 -4.34 9.03 0.38
C THR A 30 -5.62 8.57 1.05
N LEU A 31 -5.79 8.95 2.31
CA LEU A 31 -6.98 8.59 3.08
C LEU A 31 -8.08 9.65 2.96
N TYR A 32 -7.71 10.90 3.08
CA TYR A 32 -8.69 11.99 3.14
C TYR A 32 -8.68 12.88 1.91
N ALA A 33 -7.55 12.99 1.23
CA ALA A 33 -7.44 13.85 0.06
C ALA A 33 -7.92 13.12 -1.20
N GLN A 34 -7.89 13.82 -2.34
CA GLN A 34 -8.15 13.19 -3.62
C GLN A 34 -7.23 11.97 -3.77
N LYS A 35 -7.78 10.86 -4.29
CA LYS A 35 -7.06 9.59 -4.31
C LYS A 35 -5.79 9.69 -5.13
N MET A 36 -4.68 9.47 -4.47
CA MET A 36 -3.35 9.40 -5.08
C MET A 36 -2.61 8.21 -4.50
N PHE A 37 -1.67 7.68 -5.27
CA PHE A 37 -0.91 6.51 -4.86
C PHE A 37 0.57 6.85 -4.79
N PHE A 38 1.25 6.29 -3.81
CA PHE A 38 2.67 6.53 -3.57
C PHE A 38 3.40 5.22 -3.38
N LEU A 39 4.57 5.13 -4.01
CA LEU A 39 5.53 4.10 -3.65
C LEU A 39 6.42 4.71 -2.57
N VAL A 40 6.38 4.12 -1.38
CA VAL A 40 7.08 4.65 -0.23
C VAL A 40 8.27 3.75 0.07
N THR A 41 9.46 4.33 0.03
CA THR A 41 10.69 3.62 0.38
C THR A 41 11.08 4.02 1.80
N HIS A 42 11.20 3.04 2.68
CA HIS A 42 11.55 3.27 4.08
C HIS A 42 13.07 3.30 4.22
N GLN A 43 13.59 4.37 4.79
CA GLN A 43 15.01 4.57 4.97
C GLN A 43 15.31 4.86 6.43
N PRO A 44 16.56 4.69 6.89
CA PRO A 44 16.88 4.96 8.30
C PRO A 44 16.52 6.37 8.76
N ARG A 45 16.53 7.33 7.84
CA ARG A 45 16.26 8.73 8.18
C ARG A 45 14.87 9.18 7.79
N GLY A 46 13.97 8.23 7.51
CA GLY A 46 12.61 8.59 7.17
C GLY A 46 12.13 7.87 5.93
N ALA A 47 11.08 8.40 5.32
CA ALA A 47 10.45 7.78 4.17
C ALA A 47 10.62 8.65 2.93
N GLN A 48 10.82 8.00 1.80
CA GLN A 48 10.88 8.67 0.51
C GLN A 48 9.60 8.35 -0.25
N PHE A 49 8.93 9.38 -0.76
CA PHE A 49 7.64 9.22 -1.44
C PHE A 49 7.80 9.43 -2.94
N GLU A 50 7.20 8.53 -3.70
CA GLU A 50 7.17 8.67 -5.16
C GLU A 50 5.74 8.45 -5.63
N VAL A 51 5.18 9.44 -6.33
CA VAL A 51 3.82 9.31 -6.89
C VAL A 51 3.86 8.28 -8.00
N ILE A 52 2.92 7.33 -7.97
CA ILE A 52 2.81 6.31 -9.00
C ILE A 52 1.40 6.31 -9.57
N PRO A 53 1.24 5.88 -10.84
CA PRO A 53 -0.07 5.80 -11.45
C PRO A 53 -0.95 4.73 -10.80
N TYR A 54 -2.26 4.89 -10.96
CA TYR A 54 -3.25 3.94 -10.46
C TYR A 54 -2.93 2.51 -10.90
N LEU A 55 -2.61 2.32 -12.18
CA LEU A 55 -2.37 0.96 -12.70
C LEU A 55 -1.13 0.33 -12.07
N ASP A 56 -0.10 1.13 -11.80
CA ASP A 56 1.09 0.60 -11.14
C ASP A 56 0.78 0.19 -9.70
N ALA A 57 0.02 1.02 -8.99
CA ALA A 57 -0.37 0.70 -7.63
C ALA A 57 -1.21 -0.58 -7.59
N ARG A 58 -2.18 -0.69 -8.50
CA ARG A 58 -3.02 -1.87 -8.58
C ARG A 58 -2.20 -3.12 -8.90
N HIS A 59 -1.23 -2.98 -9.81
CA HIS A 59 -0.38 -4.11 -10.17
C HIS A 59 0.40 -4.64 -8.95
N HIS A 60 1.00 -3.74 -8.17
CA HIS A 60 1.71 -4.16 -6.96
C HIS A 60 0.79 -4.90 -6.00
N ALA A 61 -0.44 -4.39 -5.84
CA ALA A 61 -1.40 -5.03 -4.95
C ALA A 61 -1.83 -6.40 -5.47
N GLU A 62 -2.02 -6.53 -6.78
CA GLU A 62 -2.39 -7.82 -7.38
C GLU A 62 -1.29 -8.86 -7.21
N VAL A 63 -0.04 -8.44 -7.42
CA VAL A 63 1.10 -9.34 -7.23
C VAL A 63 1.16 -9.83 -5.80
N HIS A 64 0.93 -8.93 -4.85
CA HIS A 64 0.96 -9.31 -3.44
C HIS A 64 -0.17 -10.28 -3.09
N LEU A 65 -1.38 -10.03 -3.59
CA LEU A 65 -2.51 -10.93 -3.36
C LEU A 65 -2.23 -12.32 -3.92
N THR A 66 -1.67 -12.39 -5.12
CA THR A 66 -1.34 -13.67 -5.74
C THR A 66 -0.33 -14.42 -4.88
N ARG A 67 0.67 -13.71 -4.35
CA ARG A 67 1.66 -14.33 -3.48
C ARG A 67 1.02 -14.84 -2.19
N CYS A 68 0.16 -14.06 -1.57
CA CYS A 68 -0.53 -14.46 -0.34
C CYS A 68 -1.36 -15.72 -0.56
N ARG A 69 -2.08 -15.77 -1.69
CA ARG A 69 -2.91 -16.92 -2.02
C ARG A 69 -2.05 -18.16 -2.24
N ARG A 70 -0.94 -18.01 -2.95
CA ARG A 70 -0.04 -19.12 -3.25
C ARG A 70 0.60 -19.67 -1.98
N GLU A 71 0.96 -18.79 -1.06
CA GLU A 71 1.64 -19.17 0.17
C GLU A 71 0.70 -19.55 1.30
N GLY A 72 -0.61 -19.38 1.09
CA GLY A 72 -1.58 -19.65 2.12
C GLY A 72 -1.45 -18.72 3.32
N SER A 73 -1.14 -17.45 3.04
CA SER A 73 -0.93 -16.45 4.08
C SER A 73 -2.19 -16.23 4.90
N MET A 74 -2.04 -16.12 6.21
CA MET A 74 -3.16 -15.84 7.09
C MET A 74 -3.70 -14.43 6.90
N ASP A 75 -2.93 -13.55 6.29
CA ASP A 75 -3.32 -12.16 6.05
C ASP A 75 -4.00 -11.95 4.72
N GLU A 76 -4.22 -13.00 3.93
CA GLU A 76 -4.79 -12.85 2.60
C GLU A 76 -6.11 -12.10 2.62
N GLN A 77 -6.98 -12.41 3.57
CA GLN A 77 -8.29 -11.78 3.67
C GLN A 77 -8.16 -10.27 3.88
N ARG A 78 -7.26 -9.87 4.74
CA ARG A 78 -7.04 -8.45 5.02
C ARG A 78 -6.56 -7.69 3.76
N TRP A 79 -5.61 -8.28 3.05
CA TRP A 79 -5.09 -7.65 1.83
C TRP A 79 -6.15 -7.61 0.73
N ARG A 80 -6.99 -8.64 0.66
CA ARG A 80 -8.09 -8.66 -0.31
C ARG A 80 -9.10 -7.56 -0.01
N GLU A 81 -9.43 -7.37 1.25
CA GLU A 81 -10.36 -6.31 1.64
C GLU A 81 -9.80 -4.93 1.32
N LEU A 82 -8.52 -4.72 1.60
CA LEU A 82 -7.87 -3.47 1.23
C LEU A 82 -7.88 -3.23 -0.27
N PHE A 83 -7.64 -4.29 -1.03
CA PHE A 83 -7.66 -4.19 -2.49
C PHE A 83 -9.04 -3.78 -3.00
N GLN A 84 -10.07 -4.44 -2.50
CA GLN A 84 -11.44 -4.12 -2.91
C GLN A 84 -11.84 -2.71 -2.50
N GLN A 85 -11.46 -2.32 -1.31
CA GLN A 85 -11.77 -0.99 -0.79
C GLN A 85 -11.07 0.10 -1.60
N THR A 86 -9.90 -0.18 -2.11
CA THR A 86 -9.06 0.81 -2.77
C THR A 86 -9.28 0.86 -4.28
N PHE A 87 -9.42 -0.29 -4.94
CA PHE A 87 -9.40 -0.38 -6.40
C PHE A 87 -10.71 -0.81 -7.03
N ILE A 88 -11.69 -1.15 -6.24
CA ILE A 88 -13.01 -1.58 -6.72
C ILE A 88 -14.13 -0.77 -6.04
#